data_b7f58f25fe8cf2f78633a36e5534a1d0
#
_entry.id   b7f58f25fe8cf2f78633a36e5534a1d0
#
_cell.length_a   1.000
_cell.length_b   1.000
_cell.length_c   1.000
_cell.angle_alpha   90.00
_cell.angle_beta   90.00
_cell.angle_gamma   90.00
#
_symmetry.space_group_name_H-M   'P 1'
#
loop_
_entity.id
_entity.type
_entity.pdbx_description
1 polymer ?
#
loop_
_entity_poly.entity_id
_entity_poly.type
_entity_poly.pdbx_seq_one_letter_code
_entity_poly.pdbx_strand_id
1 'polypeptide(L)'
;LEFGILKIWNFNKVMGQKANPIGNRLGIIRGWESNWFGNSKDYAGKLIEDNKIRNYLNARINKGGIAKIVIERTLNKLIVTIHTSKPGIIIGKGGGEVDRIKEELKKLTGNEDVQINILEIRRPEVDAMIVADTIARQIENRISYKRAIKMAIASAMRMGAEGIKVKASGRLGGAEIARSEEIKMGRTPLHTFRMDIDYASVAAQTVYGKIGIKVWICKGEVLTKRDLNPNFVGTGGSLSDRRGDERRGDDHRGGGGGRRDDRGGRGGGGNRRGGGRDDRRG
;
A
#
# COMPACT_ATOMS: atom_id res chain seq x y z
N LEU A 1 50.67 -28.87 10.80
CA LEU A 1 49.31 -28.63 10.24
C LEU A 1 48.39 -28.28 11.39
N GLU A 2 48.43 -27.02 11.81
CA GLU A 2 47.49 -26.46 12.79
C GLU A 2 46.19 -26.09 12.07
N PHE A 3 45.18 -26.89 12.28
CA PHE A 3 43.83 -26.52 11.93
C PHE A 3 43.35 -25.38 12.88
N GLY A 4 43.37 -24.17 12.35
CA GLY A 4 42.80 -23.01 13.02
C GLY A 4 41.33 -23.27 13.32
N ILE A 5 41.02 -23.46 14.60
CA ILE A 5 39.67 -23.52 15.12
C ILE A 5 39.03 -22.18 14.81
N LEU A 6 38.16 -22.17 13.79
CA LEU A 6 37.22 -21.09 13.55
C LEU A 6 36.53 -20.76 14.88
N LYS A 7 36.88 -19.64 15.47
CA LYS A 7 36.14 -19.04 16.59
C LYS A 7 34.68 -18.90 16.12
N ILE A 8 33.87 -19.85 16.48
CA ILE A 8 32.43 -19.74 16.40
C ILE A 8 32.10 -18.53 17.25
N TRP A 9 31.76 -17.45 16.59
CA TRP A 9 31.21 -16.26 17.24
C TRP A 9 30.07 -16.73 18.14
N ASN A 10 30.28 -16.63 19.45
CA ASN A 10 29.21 -16.74 20.41
C ASN A 10 28.20 -15.65 20.06
N PHE A 11 27.22 -16.02 19.26
CA PHE A 11 25.99 -15.24 19.18
C PHE A 11 25.42 -15.24 20.59
N ASN A 12 25.79 -14.24 21.37
CA ASN A 12 25.05 -13.93 22.58
C ASN A 12 23.59 -13.92 22.16
N LYS A 13 22.84 -14.91 22.62
CA LYS A 13 21.40 -14.99 22.39
C LYS A 13 20.81 -13.70 22.95
N VAL A 14 20.67 -12.68 22.11
CA VAL A 14 19.93 -11.49 22.44
C VAL A 14 18.48 -11.92 22.52
N MET A 15 18.09 -12.35 23.71
CA MET A 15 16.74 -12.75 24.03
C MET A 15 15.81 -11.59 23.73
N GLY A 16 14.80 -11.82 22.88
CA GLY A 16 13.75 -10.83 22.62
C GLY A 16 13.82 -10.09 21.29
N GLN A 17 14.70 -10.42 20.36
CA GLN A 17 14.61 -9.92 18.99
C GLN A 17 13.42 -10.56 18.27
N LYS A 18 12.61 -9.69 17.65
CA LYS A 18 11.45 -10.14 16.87
C LYS A 18 11.81 -10.17 15.39
N ALA A 19 11.46 -11.26 14.71
CA ALA A 19 11.62 -11.38 13.26
C ALA A 19 10.73 -10.35 12.53
N ASN A 20 11.15 -10.00 11.29
CA ASN A 20 10.35 -9.15 10.42
C ASN A 20 9.06 -9.89 10.02
N PRO A 21 7.88 -9.34 10.34
CA PRO A 21 6.61 -10.01 10.04
C PRO A 21 6.35 -10.18 8.54
N ILE A 22 6.88 -9.29 7.70
CA ILE A 22 6.79 -9.41 6.24
C ILE A 22 7.60 -10.63 5.78
N GLY A 23 8.86 -10.75 6.22
CA GLY A 23 9.73 -11.86 5.86
C GLY A 23 9.14 -13.23 6.23
N ASN A 24 8.51 -13.34 7.41
CA ASN A 24 7.87 -14.58 7.85
C ASN A 24 6.65 -14.99 7.01
N ARG A 25 6.07 -14.06 6.24
CA ARG A 25 4.85 -14.27 5.43
C ARG A 25 5.12 -14.35 3.94
N LEU A 26 6.37 -14.17 3.53
CA LEU A 26 6.78 -14.36 2.14
C LEU A 26 6.56 -15.81 1.70
N GLY A 27 5.98 -15.99 0.51
CA GLY A 27 5.64 -17.30 -0.02
C GLY A 27 4.38 -17.93 0.57
N ILE A 28 3.79 -17.39 1.64
CA ILE A 28 2.56 -17.88 2.27
C ILE A 28 1.38 -17.01 1.87
N ILE A 29 1.40 -15.71 2.24
CA ILE A 29 0.35 -14.74 1.93
C ILE A 29 0.86 -13.52 1.17
N ARG A 30 2.18 -13.32 1.11
CA ARG A 30 2.83 -12.21 0.40
C ARG A 30 3.80 -12.71 -0.63
N GLY A 31 3.82 -12.06 -1.79
CA GLY A 31 4.83 -12.24 -2.82
C GLY A 31 6.06 -11.37 -2.58
N TRP A 32 7.07 -11.57 -3.42
CA TRP A 32 8.30 -10.79 -3.41
C TRP A 32 8.10 -9.42 -4.05
N GLU A 33 8.85 -8.43 -3.62
CA GLU A 33 8.84 -7.09 -4.23
C GLU A 33 9.78 -6.99 -5.44
N SER A 34 10.68 -7.95 -5.62
CA SER A 34 11.52 -8.09 -6.81
C SER A 34 11.23 -9.42 -7.47
N ASN A 35 10.68 -9.39 -8.68
CA ASN A 35 10.26 -10.56 -9.46
C ASN A 35 11.14 -10.70 -10.68
N TRP A 36 12.22 -11.45 -10.55
CA TRP A 36 13.13 -11.76 -11.65
C TRP A 36 13.95 -13.00 -11.35
N PHE A 37 14.47 -13.59 -12.39
CA PHE A 37 15.40 -14.70 -12.34
C PHE A 37 16.79 -14.25 -12.82
N GLY A 38 17.83 -14.78 -12.22
CA GLY A 38 19.20 -14.50 -12.61
C GLY A 38 20.11 -15.69 -12.35
N ASN A 39 21.08 -15.90 -13.23
CA ASN A 39 22.14 -16.87 -13.03
C ASN A 39 23.04 -16.42 -11.87
N SER A 40 23.77 -17.37 -11.28
CA SER A 40 24.67 -17.11 -10.15
C SER A 40 25.69 -15.99 -10.42
N LYS A 41 26.13 -15.82 -11.68
CA LYS A 41 27.09 -14.76 -12.07
C LYS A 41 26.46 -13.37 -12.07
N ASP A 42 25.21 -13.25 -12.52
CA ASP A 42 24.54 -11.96 -12.73
C ASP A 42 23.71 -11.52 -11.52
N TYR A 43 23.43 -12.46 -10.61
CA TYR A 43 22.54 -12.23 -9.47
C TYR A 43 22.98 -11.05 -8.60
N ALA A 44 24.26 -10.99 -8.25
CA ALA A 44 24.81 -9.94 -7.40
C ALA A 44 24.68 -8.55 -8.06
N GLY A 45 24.95 -8.44 -9.36
CA GLY A 45 24.81 -7.20 -10.13
C GLY A 45 23.35 -6.70 -10.11
N LYS A 46 22.41 -7.56 -10.45
CA LYS A 46 20.97 -7.23 -10.45
C LYS A 46 20.45 -6.81 -9.08
N LEU A 47 20.92 -7.45 -8.00
CA LEU A 47 20.55 -7.09 -6.64
C LEU A 47 21.04 -5.70 -6.25
N ILE A 48 22.28 -5.36 -6.60
CA ILE A 48 22.87 -4.04 -6.36
C ILE A 48 22.10 -2.96 -7.15
N GLU A 49 21.75 -3.24 -8.39
CA GLU A 49 20.94 -2.34 -9.22
C GLU A 49 19.57 -2.10 -8.61
N ASP A 50 18.86 -3.14 -8.16
CA ASP A 50 17.57 -3.00 -7.51
C ASP A 50 17.65 -2.12 -6.25
N ASN A 51 18.70 -2.28 -5.47
CA ASN A 51 18.92 -1.43 -4.29
C ASN A 51 19.21 0.04 -4.69
N LYS A 52 20.00 0.27 -5.75
CA LYS A 52 20.23 1.62 -6.29
C LYS A 52 18.93 2.26 -6.75
N ILE A 53 18.07 1.52 -7.49
CA ILE A 53 16.76 1.99 -7.96
C ILE A 53 15.88 2.39 -6.78
N ARG A 54 15.76 1.54 -5.75
CA ARG A 54 14.94 1.81 -4.57
C ARG A 54 15.43 3.04 -3.81
N ASN A 55 16.72 3.14 -3.58
CA ASN A 55 17.34 4.28 -2.89
C ASN A 55 17.14 5.59 -3.67
N TYR A 56 17.34 5.56 -4.98
CA TYR A 56 17.12 6.71 -5.84
C TYR A 56 15.66 7.18 -5.80
N LEU A 57 14.71 6.26 -6.00
CA LEU A 57 13.28 6.59 -5.98
C LEU A 57 12.81 7.12 -4.62
N ASN A 58 13.25 6.52 -3.52
CA ASN A 58 12.93 6.99 -2.16
C ASN A 58 13.50 8.39 -1.90
N ALA A 59 14.70 8.70 -2.37
CA ALA A 59 15.30 10.01 -2.22
C ALA A 59 14.61 11.07 -3.09
N ARG A 60 14.29 10.73 -4.35
CA ARG A 60 13.67 11.64 -5.33
C ARG A 60 12.21 11.97 -4.99
N ILE A 61 11.45 10.97 -4.55
CA ILE A 61 9.99 11.08 -4.33
C ILE A 61 9.66 11.20 -2.83
N ASN A 62 10.46 11.92 -2.09
CA ASN A 62 10.32 12.02 -0.64
C ASN A 62 8.92 12.49 -0.17
N LYS A 63 8.22 13.32 -0.95
CA LYS A 63 6.87 13.84 -0.63
C LYS A 63 5.71 12.99 -1.17
N GLY A 64 5.98 12.00 -2.00
CA GLY A 64 4.97 11.21 -2.72
C GLY A 64 4.26 10.16 -1.88
N GLY A 65 4.75 9.84 -0.68
CA GLY A 65 4.15 8.78 0.14
C GLY A 65 4.23 7.41 -0.54
N ILE A 66 5.44 6.95 -0.82
CA ILE A 66 5.69 5.63 -1.41
C ILE A 66 5.42 4.57 -0.35
N ALA A 67 4.60 3.59 -0.69
CA ALA A 67 4.36 2.42 0.15
C ALA A 67 5.33 1.28 -0.16
N LYS A 68 5.41 0.89 -1.43
CA LYS A 68 6.32 -0.14 -1.92
C LYS A 68 6.72 0.11 -3.37
N ILE A 69 7.87 -0.41 -3.74
CA ILE A 69 8.40 -0.39 -5.10
C ILE A 69 8.58 -1.83 -5.53
N VAL A 70 7.85 -2.24 -6.57
CA VAL A 70 7.95 -3.57 -7.17
C VAL A 70 8.79 -3.47 -8.43
N ILE A 71 9.77 -4.36 -8.55
CA ILE A 71 10.70 -4.41 -9.68
C ILE A 71 10.53 -5.75 -10.38
N GLU A 72 10.17 -5.70 -11.65
CA GLU A 72 10.03 -6.86 -12.52
C GLU A 72 11.03 -6.75 -13.65
N ARG A 73 11.78 -7.80 -13.89
CA ARG A 73 12.76 -7.86 -14.98
C ARG A 73 12.39 -8.97 -15.94
N THR A 74 12.21 -8.62 -17.18
CA THR A 74 12.18 -9.54 -18.31
C THR A 74 13.52 -9.52 -19.04
N LEU A 75 13.63 -10.26 -20.12
CA LEU A 75 14.89 -10.36 -20.88
C LEU A 75 15.43 -8.97 -21.29
N ASN A 76 14.56 -8.07 -21.80
CA ASN A 76 14.96 -6.79 -22.34
C ASN A 76 14.32 -5.57 -21.67
N LYS A 77 13.43 -5.78 -20.68
CA LYS A 77 12.67 -4.68 -20.06
C LYS A 77 12.78 -4.72 -18.55
N LEU A 78 12.96 -3.54 -17.99
CA LEU A 78 12.86 -3.30 -16.57
C LEU A 78 11.54 -2.57 -16.27
N ILE A 79 10.65 -3.22 -15.55
CA ILE A 79 9.37 -2.64 -15.15
C ILE A 79 9.43 -2.29 -13.68
N VAL A 80 9.27 -1.00 -13.37
CA VAL A 80 9.25 -0.49 -12.00
C VAL A 80 7.85 -0.01 -11.68
N THR A 81 7.17 -0.72 -10.80
CA THR A 81 5.82 -0.35 -10.34
C THR A 81 5.90 0.32 -8.98
N ILE A 82 5.44 1.57 -8.91
CA ILE A 82 5.48 2.40 -7.70
C ILE A 82 4.07 2.48 -7.12
N HIS A 83 3.89 1.97 -5.90
CA HIS A 83 2.65 2.12 -5.15
C HIS A 83 2.75 3.36 -4.27
N THR A 84 1.84 4.31 -4.48
CA THR A 84 1.87 5.62 -3.81
C THR A 84 0.49 6.06 -3.36
N SER A 85 0.46 6.92 -2.34
CA SER A 85 -0.77 7.60 -1.91
C SER A 85 -1.09 8.85 -2.72
N LYS A 86 -0.10 9.41 -3.43
CA LYS A 86 -0.25 10.69 -4.17
C LYS A 86 0.37 10.56 -5.57
N PRO A 87 -0.31 9.91 -6.51
CA PRO A 87 0.22 9.69 -7.85
C PRO A 87 0.51 10.98 -8.60
N GLY A 88 -0.28 12.03 -8.39
CA GLY A 88 -0.10 13.32 -9.06
C GLY A 88 1.26 13.99 -8.81
N ILE A 89 1.88 13.76 -7.66
CA ILE A 89 3.22 14.30 -7.35
C ILE A 89 4.29 13.60 -8.18
N ILE A 90 4.12 12.29 -8.43
CA ILE A 90 5.08 11.49 -9.20
C ILE A 90 4.91 11.74 -10.70
N ILE A 91 3.66 11.84 -11.15
CA ILE A 91 3.34 12.08 -12.57
C ILE A 91 3.81 13.50 -12.98
N GLY A 92 3.59 14.48 -12.10
CA GLY A 92 3.91 15.86 -12.38
C GLY A 92 2.99 16.51 -13.42
N LYS A 93 3.30 17.72 -13.84
CA LYS A 93 2.55 18.43 -14.85
C LYS A 93 2.81 17.81 -16.23
N GLY A 94 1.76 17.27 -16.87
CA GLY A 94 1.86 16.68 -18.21
C GLY A 94 2.74 15.43 -18.32
N GLY A 95 3.06 14.74 -17.21
CA GLY A 95 3.91 13.55 -17.25
C GLY A 95 5.42 13.80 -17.23
N GLY A 96 5.85 15.06 -17.24
CA GLY A 96 7.26 15.43 -17.38
C GLY A 96 8.18 14.92 -16.25
N GLU A 97 7.65 14.70 -15.02
CA GLU A 97 8.46 14.15 -13.94
C GLU A 97 8.70 12.64 -14.12
N VAL A 98 7.71 11.90 -14.63
CA VAL A 98 7.89 10.46 -14.94
C VAL A 98 8.93 10.27 -16.04
N ASP A 99 8.90 11.10 -17.08
CA ASP A 99 9.89 11.01 -18.17
C ASP A 99 11.30 11.30 -17.67
N ARG A 100 11.46 12.30 -16.81
CA ARG A 100 12.76 12.57 -16.15
C ARG A 100 13.24 11.40 -15.30
N ILE A 101 12.35 10.84 -14.47
CA ILE A 101 12.68 9.67 -13.64
C ILE A 101 13.07 8.49 -14.53
N LYS A 102 12.38 8.28 -15.66
CA LYS A 102 12.70 7.24 -16.62
C LYS A 102 14.10 7.42 -17.23
N GLU A 103 14.46 8.63 -17.64
CA GLU A 103 15.79 8.95 -18.17
C GLU A 103 16.90 8.76 -17.12
N GLU A 104 16.66 9.22 -15.89
CA GLU A 104 17.60 9.07 -14.79
C GLU A 104 17.80 7.59 -14.42
N LEU A 105 16.73 6.79 -14.41
CA LEU A 105 16.80 5.35 -14.18
C LEU A 105 17.57 4.63 -15.31
N LYS A 106 17.37 5.01 -16.57
CA LYS A 106 18.15 4.47 -17.71
C LYS A 106 19.65 4.70 -17.50
N LYS A 107 20.03 5.89 -17.06
CA LYS A 107 21.44 6.23 -16.77
C LYS A 107 22.01 5.42 -15.61
N LEU A 108 21.19 5.12 -14.59
CA LEU A 108 21.61 4.36 -13.40
C LEU A 108 21.77 2.86 -13.66
N THR A 109 20.91 2.30 -14.50
CA THR A 109 20.85 0.84 -14.74
C THR A 109 21.56 0.41 -16.01
N GLY A 110 21.91 1.35 -16.91
CA GLY A 110 22.45 1.02 -18.23
C GLY A 110 21.48 0.27 -19.15
N ASN A 111 20.24 0.06 -18.71
CA ASN A 111 19.20 -0.59 -19.52
C ASN A 111 18.47 0.43 -20.39
N GLU A 112 18.29 0.10 -21.65
CA GLU A 112 17.64 1.00 -22.60
C GLU A 112 16.11 1.06 -22.40
N ASP A 113 15.49 -0.05 -21.97
CA ASP A 113 14.03 -0.18 -21.89
C ASP A 113 13.54 -0.21 -20.43
N VAL A 114 13.29 0.97 -19.87
CA VAL A 114 12.72 1.15 -18.53
C VAL A 114 11.28 1.61 -18.65
N GLN A 115 10.36 0.86 -18.05
CA GLN A 115 8.95 1.23 -17.94
C GLN A 115 8.61 1.53 -16.48
N ILE A 116 7.89 2.63 -16.26
CA ILE A 116 7.42 3.04 -14.92
C ILE A 116 5.91 2.95 -14.90
N ASN A 117 5.39 2.16 -13.96
CA ASN A 117 3.97 2.06 -13.68
C ASN A 117 3.68 2.70 -12.32
N ILE A 118 2.63 3.50 -12.22
CA ILE A 118 2.24 4.18 -10.99
C ILE A 118 0.87 3.64 -10.58
N LEU A 119 0.78 3.07 -9.39
CA LEU A 119 -0.45 2.54 -8.82
C LEU A 119 -0.83 3.33 -7.57
N GLU A 120 -2.07 3.80 -7.55
CA GLU A 120 -2.63 4.51 -6.41
C GLU A 120 -3.10 3.55 -5.32
N ILE A 121 -2.82 3.91 -4.07
CA ILE A 121 -3.30 3.18 -2.89
C ILE A 121 -4.59 3.81 -2.41
N ARG A 122 -5.70 3.07 -2.48
CA ARG A 122 -7.03 3.55 -2.10
C ARG A 122 -7.17 3.90 -0.61
N ARG A 123 -6.43 3.21 0.28
CA ARG A 123 -6.47 3.39 1.73
C ARG A 123 -5.07 3.56 2.29
N PRO A 124 -4.47 4.75 2.18
CA PRO A 124 -3.09 4.99 2.63
C PRO A 124 -2.93 4.88 4.15
N GLU A 125 -4.01 5.07 4.93
CA GLU A 125 -3.97 4.97 6.38
C GLU A 125 -3.83 3.54 6.92
N VAL A 126 -4.02 2.55 6.06
CA VAL A 126 -3.86 1.12 6.39
C VAL A 126 -2.53 0.56 5.86
N ASP A 127 -1.69 1.41 5.28
CA ASP A 127 -0.35 1.04 4.82
C ASP A 127 0.71 1.46 5.83
N ALA A 128 1.50 0.49 6.31
CA ALA A 128 2.44 0.72 7.39
C ALA A 128 3.55 1.71 7.04
N MET A 129 4.02 1.71 5.77
CA MET A 129 5.11 2.60 5.34
C MET A 129 4.65 4.05 5.29
N ILE A 130 3.47 4.31 4.72
CA ILE A 130 2.89 5.64 4.62
C ILE A 130 2.58 6.21 6.01
N VAL A 131 2.02 5.38 6.90
CA VAL A 131 1.72 5.77 8.28
C VAL A 131 3.00 6.08 9.04
N ALA A 132 4.04 5.25 8.93
CA ALA A 132 5.32 5.48 9.59
C ALA A 132 5.99 6.76 9.12
N ASP A 133 5.97 7.03 7.81
CA ASP A 133 6.51 8.24 7.19
C ASP A 133 5.73 9.50 7.63
N THR A 134 4.41 9.39 7.73
CA THR A 134 3.55 10.48 8.23
C THR A 134 3.87 10.81 9.69
N ILE A 135 4.03 9.81 10.55
CA ILE A 135 4.43 10.01 11.95
C ILE A 135 5.82 10.63 12.02
N ALA A 136 6.78 10.15 11.22
CA ALA A 136 8.14 10.66 11.18
C ALA A 136 8.16 12.15 10.85
N ARG A 137 7.47 12.56 9.79
CA ARG A 137 7.34 13.97 9.38
C ARG A 137 6.67 14.85 10.43
N GLN A 138 5.65 14.35 11.12
CA GLN A 138 5.01 15.08 12.20
C GLN A 138 5.97 15.33 13.36
N ILE A 139 6.80 14.34 13.70
CA ILE A 139 7.83 14.48 14.75
C ILE A 139 8.92 15.46 14.32
N GLU A 140 9.37 15.41 13.06
CA GLU A 140 10.33 16.36 12.48
C GLU A 140 9.78 17.81 12.51
N ASN A 141 8.48 17.97 12.27
CA ASN A 141 7.77 19.23 12.41
C ASN A 141 7.48 19.65 13.87
N ARG A 142 8.16 19.03 14.84
CA ARG A 142 8.06 19.33 16.28
C ARG A 142 6.69 19.09 16.91
N ILE A 143 5.84 18.25 16.28
CA ILE A 143 4.59 17.78 16.88
C ILE A 143 4.93 16.74 17.93
N SER A 144 4.25 16.78 19.08
CA SER A 144 4.43 15.77 20.14
C SER A 144 4.22 14.36 19.58
N TYR A 145 5.18 13.47 19.79
CA TYR A 145 5.14 12.07 19.33
C TYR A 145 3.89 11.34 19.82
N LYS A 146 3.42 11.61 21.07
CA LYS A 146 2.19 11.02 21.60
C LYS A 146 0.95 11.42 20.81
N ARG A 147 0.87 12.68 20.40
CA ARG A 147 -0.23 13.19 19.57
C ARG A 147 -0.17 12.60 18.17
N ALA A 148 1.01 12.59 17.55
CA ALA A 148 1.23 12.03 16.22
C ALA A 148 0.81 10.55 16.15
N ILE A 149 1.26 9.74 17.11
CA ILE A 149 0.93 8.32 17.19
C ILE A 149 -0.56 8.10 17.42
N LYS A 150 -1.20 8.82 18.36
CA LYS A 150 -2.63 8.69 18.62
C LYS A 150 -3.49 9.05 17.42
N MET A 151 -3.13 10.11 16.69
CA MET A 151 -3.83 10.49 15.46
C MET A 151 -3.71 9.41 14.37
N ALA A 152 -2.51 8.87 14.16
CA ALA A 152 -2.27 7.83 13.18
C ALA A 152 -3.06 6.54 13.52
N ILE A 153 -3.08 6.14 14.80
CA ILE A 153 -3.86 4.99 15.27
C ILE A 153 -5.35 5.20 15.04
N ALA A 154 -5.88 6.37 15.41
CA ALA A 154 -7.29 6.69 15.22
C ALA A 154 -7.70 6.66 13.73
N SER A 155 -6.85 7.18 12.84
CA SER A 155 -7.08 7.15 11.38
C SER A 155 -7.07 5.72 10.84
N ALA A 156 -6.09 4.91 11.21
CA ALA A 156 -5.99 3.53 10.75
C ALA A 156 -7.19 2.67 11.21
N MET A 157 -7.61 2.81 12.47
CA MET A 157 -8.78 2.09 13.00
C MET A 157 -10.09 2.52 12.31
N ARG A 158 -10.24 3.81 12.00
CA ARG A 158 -11.41 4.34 11.26
C ARG A 158 -11.49 3.76 9.85
N MET A 159 -10.34 3.53 9.20
CA MET A 159 -10.26 2.97 7.85
C MET A 159 -10.36 1.43 7.80
N GLY A 160 -10.62 0.79 8.94
CA GLY A 160 -10.93 -0.62 9.04
C GLY A 160 -9.71 -1.53 9.26
N ALA A 161 -8.64 -1.04 9.85
CA ALA A 161 -7.58 -1.91 10.38
C ALA A 161 -8.11 -2.69 11.59
N GLU A 162 -7.85 -4.00 11.67
CA GLU A 162 -8.21 -4.82 12.85
C GLU A 162 -7.36 -4.48 14.08
N GLY A 163 -6.17 -3.99 13.85
CA GLY A 163 -5.30 -3.54 14.91
C GLY A 163 -4.04 -2.88 14.40
N ILE A 164 -3.53 -1.99 15.22
CA ILE A 164 -2.30 -1.25 14.96
C ILE A 164 -1.45 -1.20 16.22
N LYS A 165 -0.15 -1.29 16.01
CA LYS A 165 0.86 -1.17 17.03
C LYS A 165 1.95 -0.24 16.53
N VAL A 166 2.27 0.79 17.29
CA VAL A 166 3.34 1.75 16.97
C VAL A 166 4.32 1.77 18.12
N LYS A 167 5.61 1.66 17.81
CA LYS A 167 6.70 1.79 18.76
C LYS A 167 7.62 2.92 18.32
N ALA A 168 7.82 3.89 19.20
CA ALA A 168 8.80 4.94 19.02
C ALA A 168 9.96 4.74 19.99
N SER A 169 11.19 4.92 19.53
CA SER A 169 12.41 4.72 20.32
C SER A 169 13.45 5.79 20.01
N GLY A 170 14.09 6.30 21.05
CA GLY A 170 15.08 7.37 20.96
C GLY A 170 14.90 8.40 22.05
N ARG A 171 15.44 9.61 21.84
CA ARG A 171 15.30 10.76 22.76
C ARG A 171 13.91 11.41 22.59
N LEU A 172 12.89 10.71 23.11
CA LEU A 172 11.49 11.12 22.96
C LEU A 172 11.23 12.44 23.70
N GLY A 173 10.73 13.45 22.96
CA GLY A 173 10.48 14.78 23.51
C GLY A 173 11.74 15.56 23.90
N GLY A 174 12.92 15.19 23.41
CA GLY A 174 14.19 15.84 23.73
C GLY A 174 14.85 15.35 25.02
N ALA A 175 14.34 14.28 25.64
CA ALA A 175 14.93 13.71 26.86
C ALA A 175 16.38 13.28 26.63
N GLU A 176 17.27 13.48 27.66
CA GLU A 176 18.67 13.08 27.55
C GLU A 176 18.84 11.58 27.40
N ILE A 177 18.08 10.81 28.18
CA ILE A 177 18.13 9.35 28.16
C ILE A 177 17.12 8.84 27.13
N ALA A 178 17.60 8.03 26.18
CA ALA A 178 16.78 7.39 25.18
C ALA A 178 15.85 6.36 25.85
N ARG A 179 14.59 6.37 25.45
CA ARG A 179 13.57 5.40 25.89
C ARG A 179 12.73 4.93 24.73
N SER A 180 12.00 3.86 24.94
CA SER A 180 11.05 3.35 23.96
C SER A 180 9.64 3.33 24.53
N GLU A 181 8.69 3.88 23.79
CA GLU A 181 7.26 3.83 24.11
C GLU A 181 6.51 3.10 23.01
N GLU A 182 5.54 2.31 23.43
CA GLU A 182 4.73 1.49 22.54
C GLU A 182 3.26 1.76 22.83
N ILE A 183 2.48 2.03 21.76
CA ILE A 183 1.03 2.19 21.85
C ILE A 183 0.41 1.16 20.89
N LYS A 184 -0.56 0.39 21.39
CA LYS A 184 -1.26 -0.65 20.67
C LYS A 184 -2.76 -0.45 20.79
N MET A 185 -3.48 -0.68 19.67
CA MET A 185 -4.93 -0.70 19.64
C MET A 185 -5.40 -1.85 18.74
N GLY A 186 -6.39 -2.61 19.19
CA GLY A 186 -6.89 -3.78 18.46
C GLY A 186 -5.98 -5.01 18.53
N ARG A 187 -6.17 -5.95 17.61
CA ARG A 187 -5.43 -7.23 17.53
C ARG A 187 -4.24 -7.13 16.59
N THR A 188 -3.08 -7.60 17.04
CA THR A 188 -1.88 -7.73 16.19
C THR A 188 -1.19 -9.07 16.45
N PRO A 189 -1.77 -10.21 16.02
CA PRO A 189 -1.24 -11.53 16.29
C PRO A 189 -0.06 -11.84 15.36
N LEU A 190 1.17 -11.60 15.83
CA LEU A 190 2.38 -11.78 15.05
C LEU A 190 2.72 -13.25 14.77
N HIS A 191 2.23 -14.17 15.60
CA HIS A 191 2.51 -15.62 15.47
C HIS A 191 1.63 -16.31 14.43
N THR A 192 0.50 -15.73 14.03
CA THR A 192 -0.41 -16.31 13.05
C THR A 192 0.03 -15.90 11.64
N PHE A 193 0.53 -16.85 10.84
CA PHE A 193 1.06 -16.56 9.50
C PHE A 193 0.00 -16.16 8.48
N ARG A 194 -1.23 -16.61 8.63
CA ARG A 194 -2.35 -16.23 7.75
C ARG A 194 -2.92 -14.83 8.03
N MET A 195 -2.48 -14.16 9.11
CA MET A 195 -2.83 -12.78 9.34
C MET A 195 -1.99 -11.85 8.46
N ASP A 196 -2.65 -10.99 7.67
CA ASP A 196 -1.95 -9.99 6.86
C ASP A 196 -1.51 -8.83 7.75
N ILE A 197 -0.24 -8.87 8.12
CA ILE A 197 0.39 -7.84 8.94
C ILE A 197 1.38 -7.08 8.08
N ASP A 198 1.12 -5.80 7.93
CA ASP A 198 2.03 -4.86 7.31
C ASP A 198 2.98 -4.27 8.32
N TYR A 199 4.23 -4.02 7.92
CA TYR A 199 5.28 -3.55 8.81
C TYR A 199 6.16 -2.51 8.12
N ALA A 200 6.47 -1.46 8.88
CA ALA A 200 7.45 -0.46 8.43
C ALA A 200 8.35 -0.01 9.58
N SER A 201 9.58 0.34 9.23
CA SER A 201 10.56 0.92 10.14
C SER A 201 11.18 2.14 9.50
N VAL A 202 10.92 3.30 10.07
CA VAL A 202 11.36 4.61 9.58
C VAL A 202 12.07 5.36 10.71
N ALA A 203 13.03 6.22 10.37
CA ALA A 203 13.71 7.06 11.34
C ALA A 203 13.36 8.53 11.05
N ALA A 204 12.81 9.22 12.07
CA ALA A 204 12.63 10.66 12.05
C ALA A 204 13.93 11.36 12.46
N GLN A 205 14.34 12.33 11.68
CA GLN A 205 15.54 13.13 11.94
C GLN A 205 15.16 14.36 12.78
N THR A 206 15.52 14.37 14.05
CA THR A 206 15.25 15.52 14.93
C THR A 206 16.54 16.25 15.29
N VAL A 207 16.42 17.46 15.82
CA VAL A 207 17.57 18.25 16.31
C VAL A 207 18.36 17.49 17.40
N TYR A 208 17.67 16.68 18.20
CA TYR A 208 18.27 15.89 19.29
C TYR A 208 18.77 14.53 18.87
N GLY A 209 18.70 14.16 17.58
CA GLY A 209 19.10 12.88 17.04
C GLY A 209 17.97 12.14 16.33
N LYS A 210 18.22 10.88 16.00
CA LYS A 210 17.26 10.04 15.27
C LYS A 210 16.28 9.37 16.21
N ILE A 211 14.98 9.43 15.90
CA ILE A 211 13.91 8.68 16.56
C ILE A 211 13.46 7.56 15.63
N GLY A 212 13.64 6.31 16.05
CA GLY A 212 13.19 5.15 15.31
C GLY A 212 11.70 4.90 15.55
N ILE A 213 10.94 4.77 14.45
CA ILE A 213 9.50 4.51 14.45
C ILE A 213 9.28 3.17 13.79
N LYS A 214 8.61 2.25 14.50
CA LYS A 214 8.18 0.95 13.96
C LYS A 214 6.68 0.85 14.03
N VAL A 215 6.06 0.50 12.91
CA VAL A 215 4.61 0.40 12.77
C VAL A 215 4.24 -1.00 12.31
N TRP A 216 3.25 -1.60 12.95
CA TRP A 216 2.63 -2.86 12.56
C TRP A 216 1.14 -2.60 12.38
N ILE A 217 0.59 -2.96 11.24
CA ILE A 217 -0.84 -2.82 10.94
C ILE A 217 -1.39 -4.19 10.54
N CYS A 218 -2.41 -4.64 11.23
CA CYS A 218 -3.14 -5.85 10.92
C CYS A 218 -4.32 -5.51 10.02
N LYS A 219 -4.32 -6.07 8.79
CA LYS A 219 -5.36 -5.85 7.79
C LYS A 219 -6.49 -6.90 7.87
N GLY A 220 -6.25 -7.98 8.60
CA GLY A 220 -7.19 -9.08 8.74
C GLY A 220 -6.61 -10.44 8.39
N GLU A 221 -7.45 -11.48 8.44
CA GLU A 221 -7.07 -12.86 8.18
C GLU A 221 -7.33 -13.23 6.73
N VAL A 222 -6.35 -13.89 6.10
CA VAL A 222 -6.43 -14.38 4.71
C VAL A 222 -6.70 -15.87 4.75
N LEU A 223 -7.93 -16.28 4.44
CA LEU A 223 -8.37 -17.68 4.44
C LEU A 223 -8.25 -18.34 3.07
N THR A 224 -8.33 -17.56 2.00
CA THR A 224 -8.23 -18.06 0.64
C THR A 224 -6.80 -18.03 0.11
N LYS A 225 -6.46 -18.89 -0.85
CA LYS A 225 -5.21 -18.77 -1.59
C LYS A 225 -5.20 -17.41 -2.28
N ARG A 226 -4.18 -16.61 -1.99
CA ARG A 226 -3.96 -15.31 -2.60
C ARG A 226 -2.95 -15.48 -3.74
N ASP A 227 -3.20 -14.83 -4.85
CA ASP A 227 -2.17 -14.71 -5.87
C ASP A 227 -0.98 -13.96 -5.27
N LEU A 228 0.19 -14.59 -5.31
CA LEU A 228 1.42 -14.02 -4.75
C LEU A 228 2.03 -12.94 -5.64
N ASN A 229 1.33 -12.56 -6.72
CA ASN A 229 1.76 -11.46 -7.58
C ASN A 229 1.72 -10.14 -6.79
N PRO A 230 2.84 -9.43 -6.67
CA PRO A 230 2.92 -8.18 -5.90
C PRO A 230 2.10 -7.04 -6.48
N ASN A 231 1.77 -7.11 -7.79
CA ASN A 231 0.93 -6.15 -8.49
C ASN A 231 -0.56 -6.48 -8.42
N PHE A 232 -0.93 -7.61 -7.81
CA PHE A 232 -2.32 -7.95 -7.61
C PHE A 232 -2.95 -6.93 -6.62
N VAL A 233 -3.61 -5.95 -7.18
CA VAL A 233 -4.53 -5.07 -6.44
C VAL A 233 -5.79 -5.89 -6.23
N GLY A 234 -5.89 -6.57 -5.09
CA GLY A 234 -7.08 -7.34 -4.74
C GLY A 234 -8.30 -6.46 -4.93
N THR A 235 -9.10 -6.79 -5.92
CA THR A 235 -10.47 -6.28 -6.01
C THR A 235 -11.13 -6.72 -4.72
N GLY A 236 -11.27 -5.80 -3.77
CA GLY A 236 -11.96 -6.04 -2.49
C GLY A 236 -13.45 -6.24 -2.72
N GLY A 237 -13.81 -7.23 -3.52
CA GLY A 237 -15.14 -7.77 -3.66
C GLY A 237 -15.32 -8.80 -2.55
N SER A 238 -16.12 -8.48 -1.56
CA SER A 238 -16.72 -9.43 -0.62
C SER A 238 -17.27 -10.60 -1.44
N LEU A 239 -17.11 -11.83 -0.95
CA LEU A 239 -17.73 -13.03 -1.52
C LEU A 239 -19.28 -12.92 -1.64
N SER A 240 -19.90 -11.90 -1.06
CA SER A 240 -21.30 -11.55 -1.22
C SER A 240 -21.63 -10.96 -2.60
N ASP A 241 -20.68 -10.30 -3.29
CA ASP A 241 -20.93 -9.70 -4.60
C ASP A 241 -20.87 -10.71 -5.76
N ARG A 242 -20.26 -11.87 -5.57
CA ARG A 242 -20.20 -12.93 -6.60
C ARG A 242 -21.46 -13.77 -6.70
N ARG A 243 -22.38 -13.71 -5.70
CA ARG A 243 -23.66 -14.44 -5.74
C ARG A 243 -24.79 -13.68 -6.44
N GLY A 244 -24.58 -12.42 -6.79
CA GLY A 244 -25.56 -11.58 -7.46
C GLY A 244 -25.57 -11.71 -8.99
N ASP A 245 -24.47 -12.12 -9.60
CA ASP A 245 -24.33 -12.10 -11.07
C ASP A 245 -24.69 -13.44 -11.75
N GLU A 246 -24.78 -14.55 -10.98
CA GLU A 246 -25.17 -15.86 -11.57
C GLU A 246 -26.69 -16.08 -11.66
N ARG A 247 -27.51 -15.12 -11.23
CA ARG A 247 -28.99 -15.25 -11.29
C ARG A 247 -29.67 -14.40 -12.38
N ARG A 248 -28.93 -13.81 -13.30
CA ARG A 248 -29.51 -13.01 -14.43
C ARG A 248 -29.31 -13.62 -15.81
N GLY A 249 -29.06 -14.92 -15.90
CA GLY A 249 -28.72 -15.57 -17.16
C GLY A 249 -29.64 -16.68 -17.66
N ASP A 250 -30.83 -16.90 -17.08
CA ASP A 250 -31.73 -17.95 -17.59
C ASP A 250 -33.20 -17.57 -17.43
N ASP A 251 -33.69 -16.67 -18.28
CA ASP A 251 -35.12 -16.58 -18.58
C ASP A 251 -35.34 -15.87 -19.92
N HIS A 252 -34.92 -16.52 -21.00
CA HIS A 252 -35.46 -16.24 -22.36
C HIS A 252 -35.36 -17.48 -23.24
N ARG A 253 -36.27 -18.44 -22.99
CA ARG A 253 -36.76 -19.36 -24.01
C ARG A 253 -38.14 -19.88 -23.65
N GLY A 254 -39.10 -19.55 -24.49
CA GLY A 254 -40.28 -20.39 -24.55
C GLY A 254 -41.59 -19.69 -24.87
N GLY A 255 -41.98 -19.75 -26.11
CA GLY A 255 -43.35 -20.02 -26.53
C GLY A 255 -44.26 -18.80 -26.74
N GLY A 256 -44.53 -18.35 -27.93
CA GLY A 256 -45.37 -19.03 -28.87
C GLY A 256 -46.86 -18.69 -28.71
N GLY A 257 -47.43 -17.89 -29.63
CA GLY A 257 -48.76 -18.13 -30.14
C GLY A 257 -49.93 -17.34 -29.53
N GLY A 258 -50.63 -16.58 -30.35
CA GLY A 258 -52.04 -16.39 -30.17
C GLY A 258 -52.56 -14.95 -30.23
N ARG A 259 -52.73 -14.40 -31.40
CA ARG A 259 -53.98 -13.89 -32.10
C ARG A 259 -54.99 -13.12 -31.25
N ARG A 260 -55.29 -11.90 -31.84
CA ARG A 260 -56.65 -11.26 -31.96
C ARG A 260 -57.24 -10.66 -30.69
N ASP A 261 -57.79 -9.52 -30.66
CA ASP A 261 -58.67 -8.68 -31.45
C ASP A 261 -58.91 -7.39 -30.65
N ASP A 262 -58.81 -6.27 -31.26
CA ASP A 262 -59.86 -5.34 -31.71
C ASP A 262 -60.66 -4.56 -30.62
N ARG A 263 -60.86 -3.29 -30.98
CA ARG A 263 -61.78 -2.28 -30.41
C ARG A 263 -61.34 -1.52 -29.18
N GLY A 264 -61.08 -0.22 -29.24
CA GLY A 264 -61.99 0.80 -29.71
C GLY A 264 -62.33 1.74 -28.55
N GLY A 265 -62.24 3.01 -28.76
CA GLY A 265 -62.93 3.99 -27.93
C GLY A 265 -62.04 5.06 -27.31
N ARG A 266 -61.83 6.18 -28.01
CA ARG A 266 -62.53 7.47 -27.91
C ARG A 266 -62.57 8.15 -26.55
N GLY A 267 -62.07 9.37 -26.59
CA GLY A 267 -62.64 10.50 -25.83
C GLY A 267 -61.68 11.10 -24.79
N GLY A 268 -61.19 12.23 -25.03
CA GLY A 268 -61.73 13.52 -24.76
C GLY A 268 -60.94 14.11 -23.58
N GLY A 269 -60.19 15.18 -23.70
CA GLY A 269 -60.70 16.53 -23.77
C GLY A 269 -60.39 17.25 -22.47
N GLY A 270 -59.81 18.44 -22.58
CA GLY A 270 -59.89 19.47 -21.57
C GLY A 270 -58.56 19.85 -20.91
N ASN A 271 -57.77 20.75 -21.41
CA ASN A 271 -57.87 22.22 -21.46
C ASN A 271 -58.03 22.91 -20.12
N ARG A 272 -57.14 23.81 -19.88
CA ARG A 272 -57.18 25.12 -19.17
C ARG A 272 -56.06 25.27 -18.17
N ARG A 273 -55.09 26.15 -18.51
CA ARG A 273 -55.04 27.60 -18.35
C ARG A 273 -54.91 28.06 -16.90
N GLY A 274 -53.90 28.88 -16.75
CA GLY A 274 -53.83 30.01 -15.81
C GLY A 274 -52.63 29.85 -14.90
N GLY A 275 -51.63 30.64 -14.85
CA GLY A 275 -51.60 32.07 -14.94
C GLY A 275 -51.11 32.65 -13.63
N GLY A 276 -50.11 33.46 -13.75
CA GLY A 276 -49.95 34.64 -12.90
C GLY A 276 -48.87 34.52 -11.83
N ARG A 277 -47.70 35.22 -12.03
CA ARG A 277 -47.40 36.54 -11.46
C ARG A 277 -47.41 36.55 -9.93
N ASP A 278 -46.55 37.07 -9.22
CA ASP A 278 -45.63 38.18 -9.21
C ASP A 278 -44.97 38.27 -7.85
N ASP A 279 -43.78 38.71 -7.89
CA ASP A 279 -43.24 39.86 -7.15
C ASP A 279 -42.78 39.72 -5.68
N ARG A 280 -41.52 40.13 -5.54
CA ARG A 280 -40.91 41.07 -4.61
C ARG A 280 -40.50 40.67 -3.20
N ARG A 281 -39.20 40.92 -3.04
CA ARG A 281 -38.56 41.66 -1.94
C ARG A 281 -38.48 40.99 -0.56
N GLY A 282 -37.23 41.02 -0.16
CA GLY A 282 -36.74 40.95 1.18
C GLY A 282 -35.26 40.60 1.15
#